data_89c985d172614e507d1ae1df58ac9c26
#
_entry.id   89c985d172614e507d1ae1df58ac9c26
#
_cell.length_a   1.000
_cell.length_b   1.000
_cell.length_c   1.000
_cell.angle_alpha   90.00
_cell.angle_beta   90.00
_cell.angle_gamma   90.00
#
_symmetry.space_group_name_H-M   'P 1'
#
loop_
_entity.id
_entity.type
_entity.pdbx_description
1 polymer ?
#
loop_
_entity_poly.entity_id
_entity_poly.type
_entity_poly.pdbx_seq_one_letter_code
_entity_poly.pdbx_strand_id
1 'polypeptide(L)'
;MASLKQSFILTLSRYATSLQDEPHPTGAKFTYASYIRHEKSSIVNNSPWDLTQYNALSFWDFCITQFNNAIHSAKHPFHIANVSSVTGNGFPQTRSVVLRQFNETLPEFTFHTDLRSPKIKDLQHCKNLCLHWYDSLARVQIRLNALATTHNQNERAKQAWQDSRNSSRACYGTPNPPGAHVDQFPPAPLVPKTGDSKGFSQFVVVACQFEELEILTLHATGHQRVLLSVKNNPVSWSIIAP
;
A
#
# COMPACT_ATOMS: atom_id res chain seq x y z
N MET A 1 26.00 -5.77 27.23
CA MET A 1 24.97 -4.90 26.63
C MET A 1 25.47 -3.89 25.56
N ALA A 2 26.76 -3.60 25.48
CA ALA A 2 27.33 -2.70 24.46
C ALA A 2 27.52 -3.34 23.07
N SER A 3 27.74 -4.66 23.00
CA SER A 3 28.02 -5.40 21.76
C SER A 3 26.81 -5.52 20.79
N LEU A 4 25.59 -5.62 21.31
CA LEU A 4 24.35 -5.73 20.48
C LEU A 4 23.97 -4.42 19.81
N LYS A 5 24.27 -3.28 20.42
CA LYS A 5 24.01 -1.96 19.80
C LYS A 5 24.94 -1.66 18.61
N GLN A 6 26.18 -2.10 18.67
CA GLN A 6 27.14 -1.90 17.59
C GLN A 6 26.82 -2.77 16.36
N SER A 7 26.34 -3.99 16.55
CA SER A 7 25.95 -4.88 15.45
C SER A 7 24.70 -4.35 14.71
N PHE A 8 23.76 -3.74 15.42
CA PHE A 8 22.54 -3.18 14.83
C PHE A 8 22.83 -1.92 13.99
N ILE A 9 23.76 -1.07 14.42
CA ILE A 9 24.20 0.13 13.71
C ILE A 9 24.95 -0.22 12.42
N LEU A 10 25.78 -1.28 12.43
CA LEU A 10 26.50 -1.74 11.24
C LEU A 10 25.59 -2.39 10.18
N THR A 11 24.51 -3.03 10.60
CA THR A 11 23.53 -3.61 9.67
C THR A 11 22.70 -2.52 8.98
N LEU A 12 22.33 -1.45 9.68
CA LEU A 12 21.64 -0.29 9.11
C LEU A 12 22.53 0.51 8.15
N SER A 13 23.84 0.62 8.43
CA SER A 13 24.80 1.29 7.55
C SER A 13 24.99 0.59 6.19
N ARG A 14 24.95 -0.74 6.16
CA ARG A 14 25.05 -1.53 4.92
C ARG A 14 23.79 -1.46 4.06
N TYR A 15 22.63 -1.17 4.63
CA TYR A 15 21.37 -0.98 3.90
C TYR A 15 21.28 0.40 3.23
N ALA A 16 21.99 1.41 3.77
CA ALA A 16 21.95 2.78 3.27
C ALA A 16 22.83 3.03 2.01
N THR A 17 23.80 2.15 1.72
CA THR A 17 24.76 2.33 0.61
C THR A 17 24.33 1.74 -0.73
N SER A 18 23.18 1.09 -0.83
CA SER A 18 22.70 0.45 -2.09
C SER A 18 21.67 1.28 -2.88
N LEU A 19 21.47 2.55 -2.53
CA LEU A 19 20.51 3.44 -3.19
C LEU A 19 21.27 4.37 -4.14
N GLN A 20 21.49 3.95 -5.39
CA GLN A 20 21.91 4.86 -6.47
C GLN A 20 20.67 5.57 -7.05
N ASP A 21 20.77 6.90 -7.13
CA ASP A 21 19.74 7.83 -7.59
C ASP A 21 19.55 7.73 -9.11
N GLU A 22 18.32 7.53 -9.58
CA GLU A 22 17.93 7.85 -10.95
C GLU A 22 17.21 9.21 -11.00
N PRO A 23 17.47 10.06 -11.99
CA PRO A 23 16.93 11.43 -12.05
C PRO A 23 15.48 11.47 -12.56
N HIS A 24 14.60 12.19 -11.85
CA HIS A 24 13.23 12.50 -12.27
C HIS A 24 13.15 13.91 -12.90
N PRO A 25 12.29 14.17 -13.92
CA PRO A 25 12.33 15.39 -14.75
C PRO A 25 11.72 16.66 -14.14
N THR A 26 11.32 16.69 -12.89
CA THR A 26 10.87 17.92 -12.22
C THR A 26 11.74 18.22 -11.00
N GLY A 27 12.53 19.25 -11.08
CA GLY A 27 13.66 19.71 -10.27
C GLY A 27 13.53 19.88 -8.75
N ALA A 28 12.72 19.07 -8.03
CA ALA A 28 12.74 19.00 -6.59
C ALA A 28 13.00 17.56 -6.15
N LYS A 29 14.25 17.21 -5.89
CA LYS A 29 14.66 15.90 -5.36
C LYS A 29 14.36 15.83 -3.86
N PHE A 30 13.15 15.42 -3.49
CA PHE A 30 12.89 14.91 -2.16
C PHE A 30 12.98 13.38 -2.22
N THR A 31 14.18 12.83 -1.98
CA THR A 31 14.34 11.38 -1.79
C THR A 31 14.02 11.04 -0.32
N TYR A 32 13.42 9.88 -0.09
CA TYR A 32 13.19 9.33 1.26
C TYR A 32 14.49 9.27 2.09
N ALA A 33 15.65 9.11 1.44
CA ALA A 33 16.96 9.15 2.06
C ALA A 33 17.39 10.56 2.53
N SER A 34 16.93 11.65 1.91
CA SER A 34 17.21 13.01 2.37
C SER A 34 16.44 13.35 3.64
N TYR A 35 15.26 12.76 3.83
CA TYR A 35 14.46 12.88 5.04
C TYR A 35 15.17 12.30 6.29
N ILE A 36 15.81 11.13 6.17
CA ILE A 36 16.51 10.47 7.30
C ILE A 36 17.78 11.23 7.72
N ARG A 37 18.42 11.98 6.83
CA ARG A 37 19.68 12.66 7.11
C ARG A 37 19.51 13.94 7.95
N HIS A 38 18.31 14.53 7.99
CA HIS A 38 18.03 15.78 8.73
C HIS A 38 17.65 15.57 10.21
N GLU A 39 17.41 14.33 10.67
CA GLU A 39 17.00 14.06 12.07
C GLU A 39 18.08 14.30 13.15
N LYS A 40 19.31 14.65 12.79
CA LYS A 40 20.41 14.84 13.76
C LYS A 40 20.77 16.28 14.11
N SER A 41 20.12 17.27 13.55
CA SER A 41 20.41 18.66 13.91
C SER A 41 19.13 19.50 13.99
N SER A 42 18.82 19.93 15.21
CA SER A 42 17.79 20.88 15.62
C SER A 42 16.34 20.41 15.52
N ILE A 43 15.68 20.46 16.67
CA ILE A 43 14.23 20.27 16.90
C ILE A 43 13.45 21.41 16.22
N VAL A 44 13.32 21.34 14.91
CA VAL A 44 12.29 22.04 14.15
C VAL A 44 11.52 20.92 13.43
N ASN A 45 10.22 20.80 13.74
CA ASN A 45 9.31 19.83 13.15
C ASN A 45 9.14 20.08 11.64
N ASN A 46 10.08 19.65 10.80
CA ASN A 46 9.98 19.68 9.34
C ASN A 46 9.58 18.31 8.77
N SER A 47 8.69 17.60 9.46
CA SER A 47 8.08 16.41 8.87
C SER A 47 7.21 16.82 7.69
N PRO A 48 7.35 16.21 6.51
CA PRO A 48 6.40 16.43 5.42
C PRO A 48 4.97 15.98 5.77
N TRP A 49 4.80 15.32 6.91
CA TRP A 49 3.52 14.90 7.47
C TRP A 49 3.05 15.82 8.62
N ASP A 50 3.64 17.00 8.81
CA ASP A 50 3.11 18.01 9.71
C ASP A 50 1.88 18.67 9.07
N LEU A 51 0.69 18.29 9.54
CA LEU A 51 -0.59 18.68 8.95
C LEU A 51 -0.86 20.19 9.10
N THR A 52 -0.14 20.89 9.99
CA THR A 52 -0.27 22.35 10.16
C THR A 52 0.26 23.14 8.97
N GLN A 53 1.08 22.51 8.10
CA GLN A 53 1.67 23.14 6.93
C GLN A 53 0.77 23.14 5.69
N TYR A 54 -0.41 22.53 5.77
CA TYR A 54 -1.29 22.26 4.63
C TYR A 54 -2.69 22.83 4.85
N ASN A 55 -3.37 23.07 3.75
CA ASN A 55 -4.83 23.03 3.68
C ASN A 55 -5.28 21.68 3.08
N ALA A 56 -6.58 21.40 3.06
CA ALA A 56 -7.11 20.12 2.61
C ALA A 56 -6.69 19.78 1.17
N LEU A 57 -6.71 20.76 0.25
CA LEU A 57 -6.36 20.55 -1.16
C LEU A 57 -4.87 20.25 -1.32
N SER A 58 -3.99 21.10 -0.78
CA SER A 58 -2.55 20.89 -0.89
C SER A 58 -2.06 19.60 -0.18
N PHE A 59 -2.76 19.20 0.88
CA PHE A 59 -2.47 17.91 1.51
C PHE A 59 -2.95 16.72 0.68
N TRP A 60 -4.08 16.85 -0.01
CA TRP A 60 -4.52 15.82 -0.95
C TRP A 60 -3.52 15.64 -2.10
N ASP A 61 -3.01 16.74 -2.68
CA ASP A 61 -1.97 16.70 -3.72
C ASP A 61 -0.70 15.99 -3.22
N PHE A 62 -0.31 16.26 -1.96
CA PHE A 62 0.79 15.53 -1.32
C PHE A 62 0.47 14.03 -1.19
N CYS A 63 -0.72 13.66 -0.74
CA CYS A 63 -1.14 12.25 -0.64
C CYS A 63 -1.12 11.56 -2.01
N ILE A 64 -1.64 12.19 -3.06
CA ILE A 64 -1.59 11.70 -4.46
C ILE A 64 -0.14 11.37 -4.84
N THR A 65 0.78 12.30 -4.57
CA THR A 65 2.21 12.10 -4.86
C THR A 65 2.77 10.88 -4.10
N GLN A 66 2.46 10.73 -2.80
CA GLN A 66 2.91 9.58 -2.01
C GLN A 66 2.32 8.27 -2.53
N PHE A 67 1.05 8.24 -2.90
CA PHE A 67 0.39 7.04 -3.41
C PHE A 67 0.94 6.62 -4.78
N ASN A 68 1.16 7.57 -5.69
CA ASN A 68 1.80 7.29 -6.98
C ASN A 68 3.22 6.75 -6.79
N ASN A 69 4.02 7.33 -5.90
CA ASN A 69 5.35 6.80 -5.57
C ASN A 69 5.28 5.38 -4.98
N ALA A 70 4.27 5.10 -4.15
CA ALA A 70 4.06 3.78 -3.56
C ALA A 70 3.76 2.70 -4.61
N ILE A 71 3.03 3.03 -5.67
CA ILE A 71 2.75 2.09 -6.76
C ILE A 71 4.02 1.72 -7.53
N HIS A 72 4.91 2.69 -7.74
CA HIS A 72 6.11 2.51 -8.58
C HIS A 72 7.34 2.01 -7.81
N SER A 73 7.39 2.16 -6.49
CA SER A 73 8.54 1.78 -5.67
C SER A 73 8.20 0.73 -4.62
N ALA A 74 8.76 -0.47 -4.75
CA ALA A 74 8.62 -1.53 -3.74
C ALA A 74 9.26 -1.18 -2.38
N LYS A 75 10.10 -0.15 -2.32
CA LYS A 75 10.74 0.34 -1.09
C LYS A 75 9.90 1.41 -0.39
N HIS A 76 8.86 1.94 -1.04
CA HIS A 76 8.00 2.94 -0.45
C HIS A 76 7.17 2.34 0.70
N PRO A 77 7.05 2.98 1.87
CA PRO A 77 6.35 2.42 3.03
C PRO A 77 4.88 2.09 2.76
N PHE A 78 4.25 2.78 1.81
CA PHE A 78 2.85 2.54 1.43
C PHE A 78 2.67 1.58 0.24
N HIS A 79 3.75 0.97 -0.27
CA HIS A 79 3.65 -0.02 -1.35
C HIS A 79 2.85 -1.26 -0.96
N ILE A 80 2.94 -1.64 0.32
CA ILE A 80 2.20 -2.76 0.90
C ILE A 80 1.14 -2.22 1.85
N ALA A 81 -0.12 -2.55 1.59
CA ALA A 81 -1.25 -2.23 2.46
C ALA A 81 -1.65 -3.45 3.29
N ASN A 82 -2.06 -3.23 4.53
CA ASN A 82 -2.85 -4.20 5.26
C ASN A 82 -4.32 -4.04 4.88
N VAL A 83 -4.91 -5.10 4.34
CA VAL A 83 -6.32 -5.13 3.95
C VAL A 83 -7.11 -6.01 4.91
N SER A 84 -8.16 -5.44 5.49
CA SER A 84 -9.08 -6.14 6.37
C SER A 84 -10.42 -6.35 5.66
N SER A 85 -10.91 -7.59 5.66
CA SER A 85 -12.25 -8.00 5.21
C SER A 85 -13.00 -8.65 6.38
N VAL A 86 -14.31 -8.81 6.25
CA VAL A 86 -15.15 -9.47 7.26
C VAL A 86 -15.69 -10.76 6.68
N THR A 87 -15.47 -11.86 7.40
CA THR A 87 -15.99 -13.18 7.02
C THR A 87 -17.52 -13.23 7.13
N GLY A 88 -18.16 -14.21 6.50
CA GLY A 88 -19.61 -14.40 6.57
C GLY A 88 -20.17 -14.60 7.99
N ASN A 89 -19.34 -15.00 8.95
CA ASN A 89 -19.70 -15.13 10.37
C ASN A 89 -19.19 -13.95 11.23
N GLY A 90 -18.81 -12.83 10.62
CA GLY A 90 -18.52 -11.55 11.30
C GLY A 90 -17.09 -11.38 11.79
N PHE A 91 -16.18 -12.35 11.61
CA PHE A 91 -14.79 -12.19 12.05
C PHE A 91 -13.98 -11.32 11.08
N PRO A 92 -13.23 -10.33 11.58
CA PRO A 92 -12.28 -9.58 10.75
C PRO A 92 -11.08 -10.44 10.38
N GLN A 93 -10.63 -10.34 9.13
CA GLN A 93 -9.45 -11.01 8.61
C GLN A 93 -8.54 -9.98 7.97
N THR A 94 -7.27 -9.94 8.41
CA THR A 94 -6.28 -8.98 7.90
C THR A 94 -5.13 -9.70 7.21
N ARG A 95 -4.64 -9.14 6.10
CA ARG A 95 -3.46 -9.62 5.36
C ARG A 95 -2.81 -8.47 4.62
N SER A 96 -1.52 -8.61 4.32
CA SER A 96 -0.79 -7.66 3.50
C SER A 96 -1.04 -7.94 2.02
N VAL A 97 -1.20 -6.87 1.23
CA VAL A 97 -1.32 -6.91 -0.24
C VAL A 97 -0.41 -5.86 -0.85
N VAL A 98 0.11 -6.17 -2.04
CA VAL A 98 0.88 -5.21 -2.84
C VAL A 98 -0.08 -4.36 -3.65
N LEU A 99 -0.02 -3.05 -3.51
CA LEU A 99 -0.79 -2.13 -4.35
C LEU A 99 -0.26 -2.14 -5.79
N ARG A 100 -1.17 -2.03 -6.74
CA ARG A 100 -0.84 -2.12 -8.18
C ARG A 100 -1.16 -0.86 -8.96
N GLN A 101 -2.23 -0.17 -8.59
CA GLN A 101 -2.62 1.09 -9.21
C GLN A 101 -3.27 2.00 -8.17
N PHE A 102 -3.19 3.28 -8.42
CA PHE A 102 -3.96 4.32 -7.75
C PHE A 102 -4.59 5.21 -8.84
N ASN A 103 -5.87 5.48 -8.71
CA ASN A 103 -6.61 6.41 -9.56
C ASN A 103 -7.01 7.63 -8.71
N GLU A 104 -6.51 8.80 -9.07
CA GLU A 104 -6.78 10.04 -8.34
C GLU A 104 -8.10 10.71 -8.74
N THR A 105 -8.54 10.51 -9.99
CA THR A 105 -9.79 11.09 -10.51
C THR A 105 -11.02 10.39 -9.93
N LEU A 106 -10.95 9.07 -9.79
CA LEU A 106 -11.90 8.25 -9.05
C LEU A 106 -11.12 7.57 -7.93
N PRO A 107 -11.07 8.16 -6.70
CA PRO A 107 -10.20 7.69 -5.65
C PRO A 107 -10.33 6.19 -5.40
N GLU A 108 -9.37 5.43 -5.91
CA GLU A 108 -9.41 3.98 -5.94
C GLU A 108 -8.00 3.40 -5.93
N PHE A 109 -7.77 2.43 -5.04
CA PHE A 109 -6.60 1.55 -5.10
C PHE A 109 -6.94 0.21 -5.71
N THR A 110 -5.97 -0.42 -6.40
CA THR A 110 -6.11 -1.81 -6.81
C THR A 110 -5.02 -2.70 -6.23
N PHE A 111 -5.39 -3.94 -5.97
CA PHE A 111 -4.46 -5.03 -5.71
C PHE A 111 -4.89 -6.30 -6.45
N HIS A 112 -3.97 -7.23 -6.64
CA HIS A 112 -4.27 -8.50 -7.31
C HIS A 112 -4.36 -9.63 -6.30
N THR A 113 -5.22 -10.61 -6.57
CA THR A 113 -5.40 -11.78 -5.72
C THR A 113 -5.83 -13.00 -6.54
N ASP A 114 -5.81 -14.17 -5.90
CA ASP A 114 -6.32 -15.41 -6.47
C ASP A 114 -7.84 -15.53 -6.19
N LEU A 115 -8.61 -15.92 -7.19
CA LEU A 115 -10.06 -16.12 -7.11
C LEU A 115 -10.44 -17.12 -6.00
N ARG A 116 -9.58 -18.10 -5.76
CA ARG A 116 -9.77 -19.16 -4.76
C ARG A 116 -9.41 -18.72 -3.34
N SER A 117 -8.87 -17.50 -3.18
CA SER A 117 -8.46 -16.97 -1.87
C SER A 117 -9.67 -16.71 -0.96
N PRO A 118 -9.60 -17.04 0.35
CA PRO A 118 -10.69 -16.79 1.30
C PRO A 118 -11.26 -15.37 1.28
N LYS A 119 -10.40 -14.35 1.04
CA LYS A 119 -10.85 -12.95 0.97
C LYS A 119 -11.89 -12.69 -0.14
N ILE A 120 -11.89 -13.48 -1.22
CA ILE A 120 -12.89 -13.36 -2.28
C ILE A 120 -14.28 -13.79 -1.76
N LYS A 121 -14.34 -14.84 -0.96
CA LYS A 121 -15.58 -15.24 -0.29
C LYS A 121 -16.07 -14.17 0.69
N ASP A 122 -15.13 -13.55 1.44
CA ASP A 122 -15.47 -12.43 2.33
C ASP A 122 -16.09 -11.28 1.53
N LEU A 123 -15.48 -10.89 0.38
CA LEU A 123 -15.94 -9.79 -0.47
C LEU A 123 -17.26 -10.11 -1.21
N GLN A 124 -17.58 -11.37 -1.46
CA GLN A 124 -18.89 -11.79 -1.96
C GLN A 124 -19.99 -11.60 -0.91
N HIS A 125 -19.65 -11.78 0.37
CA HIS A 125 -20.55 -11.58 1.49
C HIS A 125 -20.68 -10.11 1.88
N CYS A 126 -19.54 -9.41 2.02
CA CYS A 126 -19.47 -7.99 2.38
C CYS A 126 -18.39 -7.28 1.54
N LYS A 127 -18.81 -6.32 0.73
CA LYS A 127 -17.92 -5.55 -0.14
C LYS A 127 -17.09 -4.50 0.61
N ASN A 128 -17.44 -4.20 1.87
CA ASN A 128 -16.70 -3.24 2.67
C ASN A 128 -15.37 -3.85 3.12
N LEU A 129 -14.32 -3.07 2.99
CA LEU A 129 -12.99 -3.42 3.50
C LEU A 129 -12.29 -2.18 4.05
N CYS A 130 -11.26 -2.40 4.84
CA CYS A 130 -10.38 -1.34 5.32
C CYS A 130 -8.97 -1.56 4.76
N LEU A 131 -8.36 -0.49 4.26
CA LEU A 131 -6.92 -0.43 3.99
C LEU A 131 -6.24 0.35 5.09
N HIS A 132 -5.08 -0.15 5.53
CA HIS A 132 -4.29 0.45 6.58
C HIS A 132 -2.81 0.39 6.25
N TRP A 133 -2.10 1.50 6.50
CA TRP A 133 -0.65 1.62 6.42
C TRP A 133 -0.09 2.24 7.69
N TYR A 134 1.13 1.88 8.00
CA TYR A 134 1.91 2.54 9.03
C TYR A 134 3.35 2.69 8.57
N ASP A 135 3.80 3.94 8.43
CA ASP A 135 5.20 4.26 8.23
C ASP A 135 5.86 4.50 9.59
N SER A 136 6.69 3.56 10.03
CA SER A 136 7.35 3.62 11.33
C SER A 136 8.43 4.70 11.41
N LEU A 137 9.00 5.13 10.28
CA LEU A 137 10.02 6.18 10.22
C LEU A 137 9.38 7.56 10.26
N ALA A 138 8.38 7.80 9.43
CA ALA A 138 7.60 9.04 9.45
C ALA A 138 6.61 9.10 10.60
N ARG A 139 6.35 7.97 11.29
CA ARG A 139 5.37 7.81 12.37
C ARG A 139 3.97 8.24 11.93
N VAL A 140 3.59 7.84 10.73
CA VAL A 140 2.30 8.18 10.11
C VAL A 140 1.49 6.91 9.90
N GLN A 141 0.24 6.97 10.33
CA GLN A 141 -0.78 5.98 10.02
C GLN A 141 -1.76 6.57 9.00
N ILE A 142 -2.09 5.77 7.98
CA ILE A 142 -3.18 6.07 7.05
C ILE A 142 -4.18 4.92 7.13
N ARG A 143 -5.46 5.26 7.24
CA ARG A 143 -6.56 4.30 7.24
C ARG A 143 -7.68 4.81 6.34
N LEU A 144 -8.27 3.94 5.55
CA LEU A 144 -9.47 4.24 4.79
C LEU A 144 -10.41 3.04 4.74
N ASN A 145 -11.70 3.32 4.68
CA ASN A 145 -12.73 2.36 4.37
C ASN A 145 -13.04 2.46 2.87
N ALA A 146 -13.18 1.32 2.22
CA ALA A 146 -13.42 1.26 0.79
C ALA A 146 -14.53 0.26 0.45
N LEU A 147 -15.20 0.53 -0.67
CA LEU A 147 -16.09 -0.41 -1.31
C LEU A 147 -15.31 -1.19 -2.38
N ALA A 148 -15.25 -2.51 -2.21
CA ALA A 148 -14.51 -3.38 -3.11
C ALA A 148 -15.36 -3.85 -4.30
N THR A 149 -14.78 -3.80 -5.50
CA THR A 149 -15.30 -4.46 -6.70
C THR A 149 -14.27 -5.44 -7.21
N THR A 150 -14.69 -6.66 -7.51
CA THR A 150 -13.82 -7.72 -8.03
C THR A 150 -13.96 -7.85 -9.53
N HIS A 151 -12.83 -7.91 -10.24
CA HIS A 151 -12.77 -8.10 -11.69
C HIS A 151 -12.01 -9.38 -11.99
N ASN A 152 -12.68 -10.32 -12.65
CA ASN A 152 -12.13 -11.60 -13.10
C ASN A 152 -12.59 -11.87 -14.53
N GLN A 153 -11.68 -12.29 -15.40
CA GLN A 153 -11.94 -12.64 -16.80
C GLN A 153 -12.64 -11.54 -17.66
N ASN A 154 -12.63 -10.30 -17.21
CA ASN A 154 -13.13 -9.14 -17.96
C ASN A 154 -11.96 -8.30 -18.51
N GLU A 155 -12.25 -7.24 -19.27
CA GLU A 155 -11.21 -6.42 -19.92
C GLU A 155 -10.25 -5.79 -18.89
N ARG A 156 -10.74 -5.35 -17.72
CA ARG A 156 -9.88 -4.80 -16.66
C ARG A 156 -8.90 -5.84 -16.11
N ALA A 157 -9.38 -7.06 -15.85
CA ALA A 157 -8.54 -8.16 -15.41
C ALA A 157 -7.53 -8.58 -16.51
N LYS A 158 -7.97 -8.59 -17.77
CA LYS A 158 -7.12 -8.91 -18.91
C LYS A 158 -5.97 -7.91 -19.08
N GLN A 159 -6.26 -6.61 -19.02
CA GLN A 159 -5.25 -5.56 -19.10
C GLN A 159 -4.27 -5.68 -17.94
N ALA A 160 -4.75 -5.79 -16.70
CA ALA A 160 -3.91 -5.93 -15.50
C ALA A 160 -3.05 -7.22 -15.55
N TRP A 161 -3.57 -8.31 -16.13
CA TRP A 161 -2.80 -9.52 -16.37
C TRP A 161 -1.67 -9.26 -17.36
N GLN A 162 -1.93 -8.61 -18.48
CA GLN A 162 -0.94 -8.28 -19.51
C GLN A 162 0.17 -7.37 -18.98
N ASP A 163 -0.17 -6.42 -18.11
CA ASP A 163 0.78 -5.49 -17.48
C ASP A 163 1.59 -6.13 -16.35
N SER A 164 1.15 -7.29 -15.84
CA SER A 164 1.81 -7.98 -14.74
C SER A 164 3.08 -8.71 -15.23
N ARG A 165 4.13 -8.69 -14.39
CA ARG A 165 5.35 -9.46 -14.63
C ARG A 165 5.05 -10.96 -14.62
N ASN A 166 5.72 -11.73 -15.48
CA ASN A 166 5.55 -13.18 -15.54
C ASN A 166 5.79 -13.86 -14.18
N SER A 167 6.79 -13.41 -13.41
CA SER A 167 7.05 -13.89 -12.05
C SER A 167 5.88 -13.67 -11.10
N SER A 168 5.15 -12.56 -11.25
CA SER A 168 3.94 -12.28 -10.45
C SER A 168 2.74 -13.14 -10.89
N ARG A 169 2.67 -13.54 -12.15
CA ARG A 169 1.61 -14.41 -12.68
C ARG A 169 1.76 -15.86 -12.20
N ALA A 170 2.98 -16.28 -11.87
CA ALA A 170 3.32 -17.67 -11.51
C ALA A 170 2.45 -18.19 -10.35
N CYS A 171 2.13 -17.36 -9.36
CA CYS A 171 1.36 -17.76 -8.17
C CYS A 171 -0.10 -18.14 -8.48
N TYR A 172 -0.67 -17.65 -9.59
CA TYR A 172 -2.06 -17.96 -9.98
C TYR A 172 -2.18 -19.31 -10.73
N GLY A 173 -1.08 -19.84 -11.24
CA GLY A 173 -1.03 -21.13 -11.93
C GLY A 173 -0.79 -22.34 -11.00
N THR A 174 -0.76 -22.15 -9.69
CA THR A 174 -0.52 -23.22 -8.71
C THR A 174 -1.74 -24.13 -8.55
N PRO A 175 -1.54 -25.45 -8.29
CA PRO A 175 -2.66 -26.38 -8.13
C PRO A 175 -3.49 -26.09 -6.87
N ASN A 176 -2.84 -25.78 -5.75
CA ASN A 176 -3.50 -25.55 -4.48
C ASN A 176 -3.96 -24.10 -4.34
N PRO A 177 -5.19 -23.84 -3.86
CA PRO A 177 -5.65 -22.49 -3.55
C PRO A 177 -4.88 -21.90 -2.36
N PRO A 178 -4.76 -20.57 -2.25
CA PRO A 178 -4.18 -19.93 -1.08
C PRO A 178 -4.92 -20.32 0.21
N GLY A 179 -4.17 -20.74 1.23
CA GLY A 179 -4.69 -21.18 2.53
C GLY A 179 -5.15 -22.65 2.58
N ALA A 180 -4.92 -23.44 1.53
CA ALA A 180 -5.17 -24.89 1.57
C ALA A 180 -4.21 -25.59 2.54
N HIS A 181 -4.71 -26.60 3.25
CA HIS A 181 -3.86 -27.51 4.00
C HIS A 181 -3.03 -28.36 3.02
N VAL A 182 -1.75 -28.48 3.29
CA VAL A 182 -0.79 -29.27 2.51
C VAL A 182 0.13 -30.00 3.47
N ASP A 183 0.55 -31.22 3.11
CA ASP A 183 1.42 -32.04 3.96
C ASP A 183 2.89 -31.57 3.90
N GLN A 184 3.26 -30.89 2.82
CA GLN A 184 4.63 -30.39 2.59
C GLN A 184 4.57 -29.01 1.96
N PHE A 185 5.62 -28.20 2.16
CA PHE A 185 5.75 -26.92 1.47
C PHE A 185 5.77 -27.16 -0.05
N PRO A 186 4.89 -26.49 -0.80
CA PRO A 186 4.86 -26.65 -2.24
C PRO A 186 6.15 -26.08 -2.86
N PRO A 187 6.61 -26.67 -3.97
CA PRO A 187 7.75 -26.12 -4.71
C PRO A 187 7.43 -24.72 -5.24
N ALA A 188 8.48 -23.95 -5.53
CA ALA A 188 8.32 -22.64 -6.16
C ALA A 188 7.49 -22.76 -7.45
N PRO A 189 6.53 -21.86 -7.69
CA PRO A 189 5.70 -21.92 -8.88
C PRO A 189 6.54 -21.67 -10.13
N LEU A 190 6.23 -22.39 -11.20
CA LEU A 190 6.89 -22.21 -12.50
C LEU A 190 6.48 -20.87 -13.10
N VAL A 191 7.47 -20.06 -13.46
CA VAL A 191 7.22 -18.77 -14.11
C VAL A 191 6.70 -19.04 -15.54
N PRO A 192 5.50 -18.55 -15.88
CA PRO A 192 4.93 -18.75 -17.22
C PRO A 192 5.74 -17.97 -18.25
N LYS A 193 5.74 -18.47 -19.50
CA LYS A 193 6.33 -17.75 -20.63
C LYS A 193 5.49 -16.50 -20.97
N THR A 194 6.12 -15.55 -21.66
CA THR A 194 5.39 -14.38 -22.17
C THR A 194 4.27 -14.83 -23.11
N GLY A 195 3.07 -14.28 -22.90
CA GLY A 195 1.86 -14.67 -23.65
C GLY A 195 1.11 -15.88 -23.08
N ASP A 196 1.68 -16.59 -22.08
CA ASP A 196 0.98 -17.68 -21.42
C ASP A 196 -0.18 -17.16 -20.55
N SER A 197 -1.36 -17.75 -20.74
CA SER A 197 -2.58 -17.44 -19.98
C SER A 197 -2.79 -18.36 -18.78
N LYS A 198 -1.84 -19.28 -18.49
CA LYS A 198 -1.96 -20.19 -17.36
C LYS A 198 -2.12 -19.42 -16.05
N GLY A 199 -3.21 -19.66 -15.35
CA GLY A 199 -3.57 -18.96 -14.10
C GLY A 199 -4.44 -17.72 -14.30
N PHE A 200 -4.69 -17.25 -15.52
CA PHE A 200 -5.54 -16.08 -15.76
C PHE A 200 -6.96 -16.28 -15.22
N SER A 201 -7.53 -17.47 -15.33
CA SER A 201 -8.85 -17.80 -14.78
C SER A 201 -8.93 -17.60 -13.24
N GLN A 202 -7.79 -17.70 -12.54
CA GLN A 202 -7.70 -17.51 -11.10
C GLN A 202 -7.28 -16.06 -10.72
N PHE A 203 -6.90 -15.25 -11.69
CA PHE A 203 -6.45 -13.89 -11.45
C PHE A 203 -7.62 -12.94 -11.24
N VAL A 204 -7.59 -12.19 -10.14
CA VAL A 204 -8.61 -11.20 -9.79
C VAL A 204 -7.93 -9.87 -9.50
N VAL A 205 -8.45 -8.80 -10.09
CA VAL A 205 -8.20 -7.42 -9.66
C VAL A 205 -9.27 -7.04 -8.65
N VAL A 206 -8.87 -6.59 -7.48
CA VAL A 206 -9.77 -5.99 -6.50
C VAL A 206 -9.57 -4.48 -6.55
N ALA A 207 -10.62 -3.77 -6.92
CA ALA A 207 -10.69 -2.32 -6.96
C ALA A 207 -11.35 -1.82 -5.67
N CYS A 208 -10.69 -0.92 -4.96
CA CYS A 208 -11.05 -0.43 -3.63
C CYS A 208 -11.35 1.06 -3.73
N GLN A 209 -12.59 1.41 -4.02
CA GLN A 209 -13.04 2.80 -4.13
C GLN A 209 -13.29 3.37 -2.74
N PHE A 210 -12.83 4.60 -2.48
CA PHE A 210 -13.01 5.28 -1.22
C PHE A 210 -13.40 6.74 -1.41
N GLU A 211 -14.01 7.32 -0.38
CA GLU A 211 -14.43 8.72 -0.35
C GLU A 211 -13.70 9.53 0.74
N GLU A 212 -13.19 8.83 1.74
CA GLU A 212 -12.56 9.44 2.89
C GLU A 212 -11.33 8.64 3.32
N LEU A 213 -10.32 9.34 3.82
CA LEU A 213 -9.17 8.72 4.44
C LEU A 213 -8.81 9.46 5.73
N GLU A 214 -8.39 8.68 6.71
CA GLU A 214 -7.96 9.18 8.00
C GLU A 214 -6.44 9.14 8.07
N ILE A 215 -5.83 10.24 8.48
CA ILE A 215 -4.40 10.36 8.67
C ILE A 215 -4.13 10.72 10.13
N LEU A 216 -3.26 9.95 10.78
CA LEU A 216 -2.75 10.20 12.12
C LEU A 216 -1.25 10.32 12.06
N THR A 217 -0.71 11.46 12.50
CA THR A 217 0.71 11.70 12.64
C THR A 217 1.11 11.74 14.12
N LEU A 218 2.15 10.98 14.47
CA LEU A 218 2.58 10.82 15.86
C LEU A 218 3.79 11.70 16.15
N HIS A 219 3.57 12.87 16.79
CA HIS A 219 4.61 13.80 17.19
C HIS A 219 4.82 13.80 18.70
N ALA A 220 6.05 14.05 19.13
CA ALA A 220 6.38 14.16 20.56
C ALA A 220 5.70 15.37 21.23
N THR A 221 5.42 16.41 20.44
CA THR A 221 4.78 17.66 20.89
C THR A 221 3.26 17.66 20.78
N GLY A 222 2.66 16.57 20.33
CA GLY A 222 1.21 16.43 20.15
C GLY A 222 0.87 15.74 18.83
N HIS A 223 0.01 14.74 18.89
CA HIS A 223 -0.45 14.03 17.71
C HIS A 223 -1.42 14.89 16.90
N GLN A 224 -1.39 14.71 15.58
CA GLN A 224 -2.31 15.41 14.68
C GLN A 224 -3.12 14.35 13.93
N ARG A 225 -4.45 14.55 13.86
CA ARG A 225 -5.33 13.61 13.17
C ARG A 225 -6.38 14.34 12.37
N VAL A 226 -6.57 13.94 11.13
CA VAL A 226 -7.59 14.49 10.24
C VAL A 226 -8.37 13.38 9.55
N LEU A 227 -9.62 13.66 9.26
CA LEU A 227 -10.45 12.93 8.32
C LEU A 227 -10.53 13.76 7.04
N LEU A 228 -9.90 13.32 5.96
CA LEU A 228 -9.88 13.97 4.67
C LEU A 228 -10.98 13.37 3.79
N SER A 229 -11.92 14.22 3.34
CA SER A 229 -12.99 13.83 2.42
C SER A 229 -12.62 14.25 1.00
N VAL A 230 -12.52 13.27 0.10
CA VAL A 230 -12.14 13.43 -1.32
C VAL A 230 -13.33 13.27 -2.26
N LYS A 231 -14.53 12.98 -1.73
CA LYS A 231 -15.78 12.91 -2.49
C LYS A 231 -16.31 14.27 -2.94
N ASN A 232 -15.92 15.31 -2.22
CA ASN A 232 -16.38 16.67 -2.45
C ASN A 232 -15.43 17.41 -3.39
N ASN A 233 -15.97 18.34 -4.15
CA ASN A 233 -15.18 19.30 -4.90
C ASN A 233 -15.57 20.71 -4.43
N PRO A 234 -14.71 21.45 -3.72
CA PRO A 234 -13.32 21.10 -3.40
C PRO A 234 -13.21 20.04 -2.28
N VAL A 235 -12.04 19.38 -2.24
CA VAL A 235 -11.64 18.48 -1.15
C VAL A 235 -11.69 19.21 0.19
N SER A 236 -12.15 18.53 1.22
CA SER A 236 -12.28 19.10 2.57
C SER A 236 -11.70 18.15 3.63
N TRP A 237 -11.36 18.68 4.80
CA TRP A 237 -10.98 17.86 5.94
C TRP A 237 -11.58 18.35 7.25
N SER A 238 -11.64 17.45 8.22
CA SER A 238 -11.99 17.74 9.62
C SER A 238 -10.84 17.33 10.51
N ILE A 239 -10.43 18.22 11.43
CA ILE A 239 -9.51 17.86 12.51
C ILE A 239 -10.30 17.05 13.52
N ILE A 240 -9.80 15.89 13.88
CA ILE A 240 -10.41 14.98 14.86
C ILE A 240 -9.42 14.66 15.97
N ALA A 241 -9.92 14.29 17.15
CA ALA A 241 -9.06 13.92 18.27
C ALA A 241 -8.20 12.70 17.91
N PRO A 242 -6.90 12.72 18.24
CA PRO A 242 -5.97 11.63 17.97
C PRO A 242 -6.25 10.37 18.80
#